data_e7e0ededc649cd90ee397a79b639a9b5
#
_entry.id   e7e0ededc649cd90ee397a79b639a9b5
#
_cell.length_a   1.000
_cell.length_b   1.000
_cell.length_c   1.000
_cell.angle_alpha   90.00
_cell.angle_beta   90.00
_cell.angle_gamma   90.00
#
_symmetry.space_group_name_H-M   'P 1'
#
loop_
_entity.id
_entity.type
_entity.pdbx_description
1 polymer ?
#
loop_
_entity_poly.entity_id
_entity_poly.type
_entity_poly.pdbx_seq_one_letter_code
_entity_poly.pdbx_strand_id
1 'polypeptide(L)'
;QALDLFLFPSLWEGLPLTGIEAQTSGLPIVMSDVIADETVVTDNVTRLSLSNSADVWAKTCLDVLGAYERKDCQKQVTDAGFDVCNTAKLLQDFYIDRTLRARHAQKNL
;
A
#
# COMPACT_ATOMS: atom_id res chain seq x y z
N GLN A 1 -6.70 14.24 10.00
CA GLN A 1 -6.86 12.79 10.20
C GLN A 1 -8.07 12.54 11.06
N ALA A 2 -9.23 12.26 10.43
CA ALA A 2 -10.54 12.20 11.10
C ALA A 2 -11.02 10.75 11.31
N LEU A 3 -10.28 9.75 10.81
CA LEU A 3 -10.63 8.33 10.91
C LEU A 3 -9.80 7.63 11.99
N ASP A 4 -10.42 6.69 12.68
CA ASP A 4 -9.78 5.86 13.70
C ASP A 4 -9.37 4.47 13.18
N LEU A 5 -10.06 3.99 12.14
CA LEU A 5 -9.80 2.71 11.48
C LEU A 5 -10.24 2.79 10.01
N PHE A 6 -9.54 2.07 9.14
CA PHE A 6 -9.95 1.85 7.76
C PHE A 6 -10.44 0.40 7.58
N LEU A 7 -11.75 0.25 7.37
CA LEU A 7 -12.37 -1.04 7.06
C LEU A 7 -12.41 -1.23 5.54
N PHE A 8 -11.77 -2.31 5.05
CA PHE A 8 -11.56 -2.52 3.62
C PHE A 8 -11.91 -3.97 3.19
N PRO A 9 -13.21 -4.36 3.21
CA PRO A 9 -13.66 -5.70 2.85
C PRO A 9 -13.85 -5.88 1.34
N SER A 10 -12.88 -5.47 0.53
CA SER A 10 -12.97 -5.54 -0.92
C SER A 10 -12.89 -6.99 -1.41
N LEU A 11 -13.69 -7.32 -2.42
CA LEU A 11 -13.68 -8.62 -3.08
C LEU A 11 -12.52 -8.77 -4.06
N TRP A 12 -12.11 -7.69 -4.67
CA TRP A 12 -11.06 -7.66 -5.66
C TRP A 12 -10.48 -6.26 -5.80
N GLU A 13 -9.14 -6.18 -5.81
CA GLU A 13 -8.38 -4.96 -6.02
C GLU A 13 -7.13 -5.28 -6.84
N GLY A 14 -6.63 -4.31 -7.59
CA GLY A 14 -5.27 -4.34 -8.09
C GLY A 14 -4.29 -3.95 -6.97
N LEU A 15 -3.66 -2.79 -7.09
CA LEU A 15 -2.91 -2.16 -6.00
C LEU A 15 -3.71 -0.95 -5.47
N PRO A 16 -4.47 -1.11 -4.37
CA PRO A 16 -5.31 -0.03 -3.87
C PRO A 16 -4.47 1.04 -3.16
N LEU A 17 -4.24 2.17 -3.83
CA LEU A 17 -3.48 3.28 -3.26
C LEU A 17 -4.09 3.83 -1.96
N THR A 18 -5.41 3.77 -1.82
CA THR A 18 -6.11 4.15 -0.58
C THR A 18 -5.65 3.34 0.63
N GLY A 19 -5.32 2.05 0.43
CA GLY A 19 -4.73 1.19 1.45
C GLY A 19 -3.30 1.64 1.83
N ILE A 20 -2.50 2.05 0.85
CA ILE A 20 -1.15 2.59 1.10
C ILE A 20 -1.22 3.95 1.81
N GLU A 21 -2.13 4.83 1.39
CA GLU A 21 -2.34 6.15 2.02
C GLU A 21 -2.79 6.01 3.48
N ALA A 22 -3.69 5.08 3.77
CA ALA A 22 -4.12 4.77 5.12
C ALA A 22 -2.96 4.27 5.99
N GLN A 23 -2.13 3.36 5.46
CA GLN A 23 -0.92 2.87 6.14
C GLN A 23 0.07 4.01 6.41
N THR A 24 0.32 4.88 5.42
CA THR A 24 1.21 6.05 5.56
C THR A 24 0.77 6.95 6.71
N SER A 25 -0.53 7.15 6.88
CA SER A 25 -1.09 7.97 7.97
C SER A 25 -1.08 7.28 9.33
N GLY A 26 -0.56 6.05 9.41
CA GLY A 26 -0.59 5.22 10.62
C GLY A 26 -2.00 4.81 11.04
N LEU A 27 -2.96 4.78 10.11
CA LEU A 27 -4.31 4.35 10.39
C LEU A 27 -4.36 2.82 10.44
N PRO A 28 -4.91 2.19 11.49
CA PRO A 28 -5.06 0.75 11.51
C PRO A 28 -6.07 0.32 10.45
N ILE A 29 -5.77 -0.80 9.79
CA ILE A 29 -6.58 -1.32 8.68
C ILE A 29 -7.04 -2.74 8.99
N VAL A 30 -8.32 -3.01 8.74
CA VAL A 30 -8.84 -4.37 8.64
C VAL A 30 -9.28 -4.58 7.20
N MET A 31 -8.54 -5.42 6.46
CA MET A 31 -8.78 -5.67 5.03
C MET A 31 -9.04 -7.15 4.74
N SER A 32 -9.67 -7.41 3.59
CA SER A 32 -9.85 -8.78 3.12
C SER A 32 -8.51 -9.43 2.74
N ASP A 33 -8.40 -10.72 2.96
CA ASP A 33 -7.23 -11.55 2.67
C ASP A 33 -7.02 -11.81 1.16
N VAL A 34 -7.99 -11.45 0.31
CA VAL A 34 -7.89 -11.55 -1.15
C VAL A 34 -7.18 -10.35 -1.79
N ILE A 35 -6.96 -9.28 -1.05
CA ILE A 35 -6.17 -8.14 -1.53
C ILE A 35 -4.70 -8.54 -1.63
N ALA A 36 -4.03 -8.12 -2.69
CA ALA A 36 -2.65 -8.49 -2.99
C ALA A 36 -1.68 -8.16 -1.83
N ASP A 37 -0.71 -9.04 -1.60
CA ASP A 37 0.27 -8.93 -0.51
C ASP A 37 1.12 -7.66 -0.62
N GLU A 38 1.37 -7.18 -1.83
CA GLU A 38 2.11 -5.95 -2.13
C GLU A 38 1.45 -4.69 -1.55
N THR A 39 0.16 -4.78 -1.19
CA THR A 39 -0.55 -3.71 -0.50
C THR A 39 -0.15 -3.59 0.97
N VAL A 40 0.39 -4.65 1.57
CA VAL A 40 0.75 -4.68 3.00
C VAL A 40 2.20 -4.28 3.16
N VAL A 41 2.44 -3.03 3.49
CA VAL A 41 3.79 -2.44 3.61
C VAL A 41 4.16 -2.01 5.03
N THR A 42 3.21 -2.14 5.96
CA THR A 42 3.37 -1.78 7.37
C THR A 42 2.73 -2.83 8.28
N ASP A 43 2.99 -2.74 9.57
CA ASP A 43 2.46 -3.64 10.59
C ASP A 43 1.07 -3.24 11.16
N ASN A 44 0.46 -2.17 10.62
CA ASN A 44 -0.86 -1.69 11.03
C ASN A 44 -2.02 -2.29 10.20
N VAL A 45 -1.76 -3.40 9.51
CA VAL A 45 -2.74 -4.09 8.67
C VAL A 45 -3.11 -5.44 9.26
N THR A 46 -4.41 -5.65 9.48
CA THR A 46 -5.01 -6.94 9.86
C THR A 46 -5.76 -7.49 8.66
N ARG A 47 -5.42 -8.71 8.24
CA ARG A 47 -6.12 -9.41 7.14
C ARG A 47 -7.17 -10.35 7.69
N LEU A 48 -8.33 -10.38 7.04
CA LEU A 48 -9.46 -11.22 7.46
C LEU A 48 -10.19 -11.78 6.24
N SER A 49 -10.54 -13.06 6.30
CA SER A 49 -11.23 -13.70 5.20
C SER A 49 -12.67 -13.19 5.04
N LEU A 50 -13.07 -12.99 3.79
CA LEU A 50 -14.44 -12.62 3.43
C LEU A 50 -15.45 -13.74 3.72
N SER A 51 -15.03 -14.97 4.00
CA SER A 51 -15.88 -16.05 4.47
C SER A 51 -16.34 -15.91 5.92
N ASN A 52 -15.70 -15.01 6.69
CA ASN A 52 -16.11 -14.70 8.06
C ASN A 52 -17.42 -13.90 8.07
N SER A 53 -18.20 -14.08 9.13
CA SER A 53 -19.44 -13.34 9.32
C SER A 53 -19.16 -11.85 9.61
N ALA A 54 -20.17 -11.01 9.41
CA ALA A 54 -20.11 -9.59 9.76
C ALA A 54 -19.77 -9.35 11.24
N ASP A 55 -20.24 -10.23 12.14
CA ASP A 55 -19.94 -10.14 13.57
C ASP A 55 -18.45 -10.36 13.87
N VAL A 56 -17.80 -11.28 13.13
CA VAL A 56 -16.36 -11.52 13.25
C VAL A 56 -15.58 -10.29 12.75
N TRP A 57 -16.01 -9.71 11.62
CA TRP A 57 -15.43 -8.48 11.10
C TRP A 57 -15.57 -7.32 12.09
N ALA A 58 -16.76 -7.10 12.63
CA ALA A 58 -17.03 -6.06 13.63
C ALA A 58 -16.19 -6.24 14.90
N LYS A 59 -16.12 -7.47 15.41
CA LYS A 59 -15.30 -7.79 16.58
C LYS A 59 -13.83 -7.51 16.31
N THR A 60 -13.30 -7.95 15.17
CA THR A 60 -11.90 -7.70 14.79
C THR A 60 -11.61 -6.20 14.72
N CYS A 61 -12.50 -5.39 14.14
CA CYS A 61 -12.35 -3.93 14.12
C CYS A 61 -12.27 -3.34 15.54
N LEU A 62 -13.13 -3.76 16.45
CA LEU A 62 -13.12 -3.29 17.84
C LEU A 62 -11.86 -3.73 18.59
N ASP A 63 -11.41 -4.97 18.39
CA ASP A 63 -10.20 -5.50 19.01
C ASP A 63 -8.96 -4.72 18.51
N VAL A 64 -8.89 -4.43 17.21
CA VAL A 64 -7.82 -3.61 16.61
C VAL A 64 -7.85 -2.20 17.17
N LEU A 65 -9.01 -1.55 17.23
CA LEU A 65 -9.15 -0.20 17.78
C LEU A 65 -8.71 -0.13 19.26
N GLY A 66 -9.02 -1.15 20.05
CA GLY A 66 -8.67 -1.19 21.47
C GLY A 66 -7.20 -1.44 21.75
N ALA A 67 -6.48 -2.05 20.81
CA ALA A 67 -5.09 -2.46 20.99
C ALA A 67 -4.07 -1.60 20.24
N TYR A 68 -4.52 -0.84 19.24
CA TYR A 68 -3.63 -0.12 18.34
C TYR A 68 -3.39 1.31 18.79
N GLU A 69 -2.12 1.68 18.90
CA GLU A 69 -1.68 3.06 19.06
C GLU A 69 -1.15 3.58 17.73
N ARG A 70 -1.70 4.72 17.26
CA ARG A 70 -1.31 5.33 15.98
C ARG A 70 0.13 5.80 16.01
N LYS A 71 0.89 5.41 15.00
CA LYS A 71 2.30 5.77 14.81
C LYS A 71 2.54 6.29 13.40
N ASP A 72 3.64 7.01 13.21
CA ASP A 72 4.07 7.46 11.88
C ASP A 72 4.67 6.26 11.12
N CYS A 73 4.06 5.90 10.00
CA CYS A 73 4.49 4.83 9.13
C CYS A 73 5.09 5.33 7.80
N GLN A 74 5.28 6.66 7.63
CA GLN A 74 5.76 7.25 6.39
C GLN A 74 7.09 6.63 5.93
N LYS A 75 8.03 6.41 6.86
CA LYS A 75 9.32 5.81 6.52
C LYS A 75 9.18 4.39 5.97
N GLN A 76 8.34 3.55 6.57
CA GLN A 76 8.11 2.17 6.11
C GLN A 76 7.54 2.15 4.69
N VAL A 77 6.57 3.03 4.41
CA VAL A 77 5.94 3.16 3.10
C VAL A 77 6.92 3.70 2.05
N THR A 78 7.75 4.67 2.41
CA THR A 78 8.83 5.18 1.55
C THR A 78 9.84 4.09 1.22
N ASP A 79 10.30 3.34 2.22
CA ASP A 79 11.28 2.24 2.05
C ASP A 79 10.69 1.09 1.19
N ALA A 80 9.37 0.89 1.22
CA ALA A 80 8.65 -0.05 0.36
C ALA A 80 8.50 0.43 -1.10
N GLY A 81 8.98 1.62 -1.44
CA GLY A 81 9.01 2.14 -2.81
C GLY A 81 7.83 3.04 -3.18
N PHE A 82 6.97 3.40 -2.23
CA PHE A 82 5.81 4.27 -2.46
C PHE A 82 6.11 5.76 -2.23
N ASP A 83 7.31 6.20 -2.60
CA ASP A 83 7.68 7.62 -2.63
C ASP A 83 7.62 8.15 -4.05
N VAL A 84 6.82 9.20 -4.29
CA VAL A 84 6.60 9.75 -5.61
C VAL A 84 7.87 10.37 -6.20
N CYS A 85 8.72 10.98 -5.39
CA CYS A 85 9.96 11.59 -5.86
C CYS A 85 10.95 10.53 -6.32
N ASN A 86 11.11 9.45 -5.55
CA ASN A 86 11.96 8.33 -5.92
C ASN A 86 11.43 7.62 -7.18
N THR A 87 10.13 7.37 -7.23
CA THR A 87 9.48 6.75 -8.40
C THR A 87 9.62 7.60 -9.65
N ALA A 88 9.41 8.91 -9.56
CA ALA A 88 9.58 9.83 -10.67
C ALA A 88 11.02 9.84 -11.19
N LYS A 89 12.01 9.83 -10.29
CA LYS A 89 13.43 9.76 -10.66
C LYS A 89 13.77 8.46 -11.36
N LEU A 90 13.34 7.31 -10.82
CA LEU A 90 13.56 6.01 -11.45
C LEU A 90 12.96 5.94 -12.85
N LEU A 91 11.75 6.48 -13.03
CA LEU A 91 11.09 6.53 -14.33
C LEU A 91 11.82 7.45 -15.30
N GLN A 92 12.29 8.61 -14.84
CA GLN A 92 13.10 9.53 -15.64
C GLN A 92 14.39 8.86 -16.12
N ASP A 93 15.14 8.23 -15.21
CA ASP A 93 16.39 7.54 -15.51
C ASP A 93 16.17 6.40 -16.52
N PHE A 94 15.08 5.65 -16.37
CA PHE A 94 14.68 4.61 -17.31
C PHE A 94 14.45 5.16 -18.73
N TYR A 95 13.74 6.25 -18.88
CA TYR A 95 13.49 6.85 -20.19
C TYR A 95 14.75 7.43 -20.81
N ILE A 96 15.63 8.06 -20.02
CA ILE A 96 16.91 8.61 -20.50
C ILE A 96 17.79 7.46 -21.02
N ASP A 97 17.96 6.39 -20.23
CA ASP A 97 18.77 5.23 -20.64
C ASP A 97 18.24 4.59 -21.93
N ARG A 98 16.92 4.38 -22.03
CA ARG A 98 16.29 3.85 -23.24
C ARG A 98 16.54 4.73 -24.46
N THR A 99 16.45 6.06 -24.31
CA THR A 99 16.68 7.01 -25.40
C THR A 99 18.15 6.99 -25.86
N LEU A 100 19.09 6.92 -24.92
CA LEU A 100 20.52 6.84 -25.24
C LEU A 100 20.86 5.55 -25.97
N ARG A 101 20.35 4.40 -25.51
CA ARG A 101 20.56 3.10 -26.19
C ARG A 101 19.99 3.08 -27.60
N ALA A 102 18.78 3.63 -27.81
CA ALA A 102 18.21 3.73 -29.15
C ALA A 102 19.05 4.58 -30.11
N ARG A 103 19.59 5.72 -29.65
CA ARG A 103 20.47 6.58 -30.45
C ARG A 103 21.80 5.90 -30.80
N HIS A 104 22.37 5.10 -29.90
CA HIS A 104 23.60 4.34 -30.20
C HIS A 104 23.35 3.25 -31.22
N ALA A 105 22.23 2.53 -31.11
CA ALA A 105 21.86 1.50 -32.09
C ALA A 105 21.68 2.06 -33.50
N GLN A 106 21.11 3.27 -33.65
CA GLN A 106 20.95 3.93 -34.94
C GLN A 106 22.26 4.43 -35.57
N LYS A 107 23.29 4.74 -34.78
CA LYS A 107 24.60 5.20 -35.28
C LYS A 107 25.50 4.05 -35.77
N ASN A 108 25.17 2.82 -35.42
CA ASN A 108 25.92 1.64 -35.78
C ASN A 108 25.32 0.85 -36.97
N LEU A 109 24.28 1.42 -37.59
CA LEU A 109 23.69 0.95 -38.86
C LEU A 109 24.17 1.82 -40.02
#